data_61a79eff13eacaaa114290998456807e
#
_entry.id   61a79eff13eacaaa114290998456807e
#
_cell.length_a   1.000
_cell.length_b   1.000
_cell.length_c   1.000
_cell.angle_alpha   90.00
_cell.angle_beta   90.00
_cell.angle_gamma   90.00
#
_symmetry.space_group_name_H-M   'P 1'
#
loop_
_entity.id
_entity.type
_entity.pdbx_description
1 polymer ?
#
loop_
_entity_poly.entity_id
_entity_poly.type
_entity_poly.pdbx_seq_one_letter_code
_entity_poly.pdbx_strand_id
1 'polypeptide(L)'
;YIKGLIFLAIEAVFIGFMLIENGGFHWLGLMPSLGDRVTEEVWNEDLGVYEYVQGDNSQQILLYAVATIVVMVVFFVIWRASVRAGFKAMNIKKSGKKIPTFVDDVKALFDENIHKLLMAPPFVMMAVFTIVPLVYMMLMAFTNYSMVNDHLILFDWVGFDNFAAIFDSGSTIGKQFGSVLVWTLVWAFFATFLNFFLGTF
;
A
#
# COMPACT_ATOMS: atom_id res chain seq x y z
N TYR A 1 12.78 17.28 23.64
CA TYR A 1 11.37 17.23 24.09
C TYR A 1 10.39 17.39 22.96
N ILE A 2 10.52 18.41 22.08
CA ILE A 2 9.53 18.69 21.02
C ILE A 2 9.52 17.59 19.96
N LYS A 3 10.68 17.06 19.55
CA LYS A 3 10.75 15.89 18.65
C LYS A 3 10.01 14.70 19.22
N GLY A 4 10.18 14.41 20.50
CA GLY A 4 9.47 13.33 21.17
C GLY A 4 7.96 13.53 21.16
N LEU A 5 7.47 14.77 21.35
CA LEU A 5 6.05 15.09 21.26
C LEU A 5 5.49 14.93 19.84
N ILE A 6 6.24 15.33 18.82
CA ILE A 6 5.85 15.15 17.41
C ILE A 6 5.74 13.67 17.08
N PHE A 7 6.72 12.86 17.48
CA PHE A 7 6.68 11.42 17.25
C PHE A 7 5.50 10.77 17.99
N LEU A 8 5.26 11.17 19.24
CA LEU A 8 4.14 10.68 20.03
C LEU A 8 2.79 11.06 19.42
N ALA A 9 2.68 12.25 18.84
CA ALA A 9 1.49 12.68 18.09
C ALA A 9 1.29 11.84 16.82
N ILE A 10 2.35 11.56 16.06
CA ILE A 10 2.28 10.69 14.87
C ILE A 10 1.87 9.27 15.27
N GLU A 11 2.43 8.73 16.34
CA GLU A 11 2.08 7.41 16.88
C GLU A 11 0.62 7.36 17.32
N ALA A 12 0.13 8.38 18.02
CA ALA A 12 -1.27 8.46 18.45
C ALA A 12 -2.25 8.54 17.27
N VAL A 13 -1.93 9.34 16.26
CA VAL A 13 -2.74 9.44 15.02
C VAL A 13 -2.76 8.10 14.28
N PHE A 14 -1.62 7.42 14.17
CA PHE A 14 -1.55 6.11 13.54
C PHE A 14 -2.36 5.07 14.30
N ILE A 15 -2.21 4.97 15.62
CA ILE A 15 -2.98 4.05 16.45
C ILE A 15 -4.48 4.36 16.34
N GLY A 16 -4.85 5.65 16.38
CA GLY A 16 -6.23 6.08 16.17
C GLY A 16 -6.77 5.61 14.81
N PHE A 17 -6.03 5.79 13.73
CA PHE A 17 -6.39 5.31 12.39
C PHE A 17 -6.56 3.78 12.35
N MET A 18 -5.69 3.03 13.03
CA MET A 18 -5.77 1.56 13.04
C MET A 18 -6.97 1.03 13.84
N LEU A 19 -7.39 1.73 14.89
CA LEU A 19 -8.43 1.28 15.85
C LEU A 19 -9.82 1.82 15.58
N ILE A 20 -9.98 2.82 14.71
CA ILE A 20 -11.30 3.36 14.37
C ILE A 20 -12.17 2.28 13.71
N GLU A 21 -13.49 2.35 13.83
CA GLU A 21 -14.46 1.33 13.42
C GLU A 21 -14.26 0.85 11.98
N ASN A 22 -14.02 1.76 11.03
CA ASN A 22 -13.67 1.42 9.65
C ASN A 22 -12.19 1.73 9.36
N GLY A 23 -11.32 1.48 10.31
CA GLY A 23 -9.89 1.78 10.22
C GLY A 23 -9.05 0.65 9.64
N GLY A 24 -7.74 0.80 9.81
CA GLY A 24 -6.79 -0.11 9.20
C GLY A 24 -6.96 -1.58 9.61
N PHE A 25 -7.24 -1.86 10.88
CA PHE A 25 -7.45 -3.26 11.34
C PHE A 25 -8.74 -3.88 10.80
N HIS A 26 -9.80 -3.08 10.61
CA HIS A 26 -11.02 -3.55 9.98
C HIS A 26 -10.74 -4.06 8.56
N TRP A 27 -10.11 -3.26 7.72
CA TRP A 27 -9.81 -3.63 6.33
C TRP A 27 -8.83 -4.81 6.22
N LEU A 28 -7.81 -4.85 7.08
CA LEU A 28 -6.89 -5.99 7.14
C LEU A 28 -7.59 -7.27 7.60
N GLY A 29 -8.54 -7.17 8.53
CA GLY A 29 -9.33 -8.31 9.01
C GLY A 29 -10.27 -8.87 7.95
N LEU A 30 -10.77 -8.05 7.02
CA LEU A 30 -11.64 -8.46 5.93
C LEU A 30 -10.87 -9.04 4.73
N MET A 31 -9.58 -8.73 4.60
CA MET A 31 -8.78 -9.16 3.46
C MET A 31 -8.73 -10.68 3.23
N PRO A 32 -8.66 -11.56 4.26
CA PRO A 32 -8.68 -13.01 4.05
C PRO A 32 -9.99 -13.55 3.52
N SER A 33 -11.11 -12.88 3.83
CA SER A 33 -12.47 -13.29 3.45
C SER A 33 -13.05 -12.40 2.35
N LEU A 34 -12.27 -12.16 1.30
CA LEU A 34 -12.52 -11.14 0.29
C LEU A 34 -13.87 -11.31 -0.44
N GLY A 35 -14.25 -12.56 -0.75
CA GLY A 35 -15.48 -12.89 -1.47
C GLY A 35 -16.57 -13.53 -0.64
N ASP A 36 -16.35 -13.73 0.67
CA ASP A 36 -17.27 -14.47 1.54
C ASP A 36 -18.53 -13.67 1.92
N ARG A 37 -18.55 -12.37 1.69
CA ARG A 37 -19.68 -11.52 2.02
C ARG A 37 -20.71 -11.52 0.91
N VAL A 38 -21.59 -12.46 1.00
CA VAL A 38 -22.75 -12.61 0.11
C VAL A 38 -23.76 -11.51 0.41
N THR A 39 -24.47 -11.09 -0.63
CA THR A 39 -25.68 -10.28 -0.52
C THR A 39 -26.69 -10.99 0.38
N GLU A 40 -27.01 -10.42 1.52
CA GLU A 40 -28.00 -10.96 2.45
C GLU A 40 -29.36 -10.32 2.19
N GLU A 41 -30.43 -11.12 2.20
CA GLU A 41 -31.80 -10.61 2.24
C GLU A 41 -32.12 -10.19 3.67
N VAL A 42 -32.32 -8.89 3.88
CA VAL A 42 -32.71 -8.32 5.17
C VAL A 42 -34.13 -7.79 5.06
N TRP A 43 -34.97 -8.15 6.02
CA TRP A 43 -36.33 -7.62 6.09
C TRP A 43 -36.30 -6.13 6.47
N ASN A 44 -36.80 -5.27 5.58
CA ASN A 44 -36.99 -3.86 5.84
C ASN A 44 -38.37 -3.65 6.45
N GLU A 45 -38.43 -3.33 7.75
CA GLU A 45 -39.68 -3.13 8.47
C GLU A 45 -40.46 -1.90 7.98
N ASP A 46 -39.79 -0.86 7.50
CA ASP A 46 -40.41 0.37 7.02
C ASP A 46 -41.12 0.19 5.67
N LEU A 47 -40.56 -0.65 4.81
CA LEU A 47 -41.07 -0.90 3.47
C LEU A 47 -41.89 -2.19 3.37
N GLY A 48 -41.82 -3.08 4.36
CA GLY A 48 -42.49 -4.37 4.37
C GLY A 48 -42.04 -5.32 3.26
N VAL A 49 -40.77 -5.22 2.83
CA VAL A 49 -40.18 -6.06 1.76
C VAL A 49 -38.80 -6.52 2.18
N TYR A 50 -38.34 -7.59 1.57
CA TYR A 50 -36.93 -8.02 1.69
C TYR A 50 -36.09 -7.15 0.76
N GLU A 51 -35.06 -6.51 1.34
CA GLU A 51 -34.04 -5.79 0.61
C GLU A 51 -32.74 -6.59 0.58
N TYR A 52 -32.08 -6.58 -0.56
CA TYR A 52 -30.73 -7.15 -0.68
C TYR A 52 -29.71 -6.14 -0.15
N VAL A 53 -29.15 -6.42 1.00
CA VAL A 53 -28.02 -5.65 1.51
C VAL A 53 -26.76 -6.20 0.84
N GLN A 54 -26.16 -5.41 -0.03
CA GLN A 54 -24.88 -5.77 -0.63
C GLN A 54 -23.81 -5.90 0.46
N GLY A 55 -23.07 -7.00 0.43
CA GLY A 55 -21.87 -7.17 1.23
C GLY A 55 -20.78 -6.16 0.86
N ASP A 56 -19.71 -6.15 1.63
CA ASP A 56 -18.59 -5.26 1.36
C ASP A 56 -17.98 -5.56 -0.02
N ASN A 57 -17.64 -4.50 -0.74
CA ASN A 57 -17.03 -4.59 -2.05
C ASN A 57 -15.60 -5.13 -1.95
N SER A 58 -15.31 -6.28 -2.56
CA SER A 58 -14.00 -6.92 -2.55
C SER A 58 -12.88 -6.01 -3.08
N GLN A 59 -13.19 -5.18 -4.09
CA GLN A 59 -12.25 -4.19 -4.62
C GLN A 59 -11.88 -3.14 -3.57
N GLN A 60 -12.86 -2.67 -2.82
CA GLN A 60 -12.67 -1.67 -1.79
C GLN A 60 -11.89 -2.24 -0.61
N ILE A 61 -12.22 -3.47 -0.16
CA ILE A 61 -11.50 -4.19 0.88
C ILE A 61 -10.03 -4.33 0.50
N LEU A 62 -9.74 -4.82 -0.70
CA LEU A 62 -8.39 -5.05 -1.17
C LEU A 62 -7.60 -3.75 -1.27
N LEU A 63 -8.21 -2.69 -1.83
CA LEU A 63 -7.55 -1.38 -1.98
C LEU A 63 -7.19 -0.77 -0.62
N TYR A 64 -8.15 -0.74 0.32
CA TYR A 64 -7.90 -0.16 1.64
C TYR A 64 -6.96 -1.02 2.48
N ALA A 65 -7.01 -2.34 2.37
CA ALA A 65 -6.05 -3.22 3.02
C ALA A 65 -4.62 -2.97 2.52
N VAL A 66 -4.41 -2.86 1.20
CA VAL A 66 -3.10 -2.54 0.62
C VAL A 66 -2.62 -1.15 1.06
N ALA A 67 -3.50 -0.15 1.01
CA ALA A 67 -3.17 1.19 1.49
C ALA A 67 -2.76 1.17 2.97
N THR A 68 -3.48 0.42 3.80
CA THR A 68 -3.15 0.23 5.23
C THR A 68 -1.78 -0.43 5.42
N ILE A 69 -1.46 -1.47 4.65
CA ILE A 69 -0.14 -2.12 4.71
C ILE A 69 0.98 -1.12 4.38
N VAL A 70 0.80 -0.30 3.34
CA VAL A 70 1.78 0.73 2.97
C VAL A 70 1.94 1.76 4.10
N VAL A 71 0.84 2.23 4.68
CA VAL A 71 0.85 3.14 5.84
C VAL A 71 1.57 2.51 7.04
N MET A 72 1.33 1.22 7.32
CA MET A 72 2.04 0.48 8.38
C MET A 72 3.55 0.41 8.13
N VAL A 73 3.98 0.13 6.90
CA VAL A 73 5.41 0.10 6.54
C VAL A 73 6.05 1.47 6.75
N VAL A 74 5.41 2.54 6.26
CA VAL A 74 5.89 3.91 6.44
C VAL A 74 5.99 4.27 7.93
N PHE A 75 4.94 3.95 8.70
CA PHE A 75 4.93 4.15 10.14
C PHE A 75 6.08 3.41 10.83
N PHE A 76 6.30 2.14 10.49
CA PHE A 76 7.38 1.34 11.08
C PHE A 76 8.77 1.91 10.80
N VAL A 77 8.97 2.46 9.59
CA VAL A 77 10.22 3.15 9.22
C VAL A 77 10.43 4.41 10.08
N ILE A 78 9.37 5.23 10.23
CA ILE A 78 9.40 6.45 11.06
C ILE A 78 9.64 6.09 12.53
N TRP A 79 8.91 5.11 13.06
CA TRP A 79 9.06 4.62 14.44
C TRP A 79 10.49 4.13 14.71
N ARG A 80 11.06 3.32 13.81
CA ARG A 80 12.44 2.86 13.91
C ARG A 80 13.45 4.02 13.91
N ALA A 81 13.21 5.05 13.08
CA ALA A 81 14.04 6.26 13.05
C ALA A 81 13.94 7.05 14.36
N SER A 82 12.74 7.18 14.92
CA SER A 82 12.46 7.82 16.21
C SER A 82 13.20 7.12 17.34
N VAL A 83 13.06 5.81 17.45
CA VAL A 83 13.73 4.99 18.48
C VAL A 83 15.26 5.14 18.41
N ARG A 84 15.83 5.09 17.19
CA ARG A 84 17.29 5.30 17.00
C ARG A 84 17.72 6.70 17.41
N ALA A 85 16.94 7.74 17.11
CA ALA A 85 17.22 9.11 17.53
C ALA A 85 17.19 9.25 19.06
N GLY A 86 16.23 8.58 19.74
CA GLY A 86 16.15 8.52 21.19
C GLY A 86 17.39 7.89 21.83
N PHE A 87 17.83 6.73 21.33
CA PHE A 87 19.06 6.08 21.81
C PHE A 87 20.31 6.95 21.57
N LYS A 88 20.42 7.62 20.41
CA LYS A 88 21.51 8.55 20.13
C LYS A 88 21.54 9.72 21.12
N ALA A 89 20.38 10.30 21.43
CA ALA A 89 20.26 11.40 22.41
C ALA A 89 20.65 10.94 23.82
N MET A 90 20.24 9.72 24.23
CA MET A 90 20.67 9.15 25.53
C MET A 90 22.18 8.95 25.62
N ASN A 91 22.81 8.44 24.57
CA ASN A 91 24.26 8.25 24.53
C ASN A 91 25.03 9.58 24.59
N ILE A 92 24.54 10.63 23.89
CA ILE A 92 25.11 11.99 23.98
C ILE A 92 25.00 12.52 25.42
N LYS A 93 23.84 12.33 26.08
CA LYS A 93 23.65 12.74 27.47
C LYS A 93 24.60 12.01 28.42
N LYS A 94 24.79 10.70 28.26
CA LYS A 94 25.73 9.90 29.07
C LYS A 94 27.19 10.32 28.90
N SER A 95 27.56 10.79 27.71
CA SER A 95 28.92 11.30 27.43
C SER A 95 29.17 12.76 27.89
N GLY A 96 28.22 13.37 28.61
CA GLY A 96 28.35 14.74 29.15
C GLY A 96 28.28 15.85 28.09
N LYS A 97 27.97 15.50 26.84
CA LYS A 97 27.82 16.48 25.75
C LYS A 97 26.43 17.13 25.76
N LYS A 98 26.39 18.40 25.36
CA LYS A 98 25.12 19.14 25.25
C LYS A 98 24.22 18.51 24.18
N ILE A 99 22.97 18.24 24.56
CA ILE A 99 21.96 17.71 23.62
C ILE A 99 21.53 18.85 22.70
N PRO A 100 21.46 18.64 21.36
CA PRO A 100 20.96 19.63 20.42
C PRO A 100 19.57 20.15 20.82
N THR A 101 19.36 21.45 20.71
CA THR A 101 18.04 22.05 20.94
C THR A 101 17.13 21.83 19.73
N PHE A 102 15.83 22.09 19.88
CA PHE A 102 14.89 22.02 18.74
C PHE A 102 15.31 22.94 17.59
N VAL A 103 15.80 24.15 17.92
CA VAL A 103 16.26 25.12 16.92
C VAL A 103 17.49 24.62 16.16
N ASP A 104 18.42 23.94 16.85
CA ASP A 104 19.60 23.34 16.22
C ASP A 104 19.17 22.20 15.28
N ASP A 105 18.19 21.41 15.68
CA ASP A 105 17.65 20.32 14.87
C ASP A 105 16.91 20.82 13.62
N VAL A 106 16.13 21.93 13.74
CA VAL A 106 15.45 22.56 12.59
C VAL A 106 16.48 23.17 11.65
N LYS A 107 17.49 23.88 12.17
CA LYS A 107 18.58 24.41 11.34
C LYS A 107 19.30 23.29 10.59
N ALA A 108 19.66 22.20 11.29
CA ALA A 108 20.29 21.04 10.66
C ALA A 108 19.41 20.38 9.58
N LEU A 109 18.08 20.47 9.69
CA LEU A 109 17.16 19.97 8.67
C LEU A 109 17.24 20.77 7.37
N PHE A 110 17.34 22.11 7.49
CA PHE A 110 17.40 23.01 6.34
C PHE A 110 18.81 23.23 5.80
N ASP A 111 19.83 22.85 6.53
CA ASP A 111 21.24 23.01 6.14
C ASP A 111 21.85 21.65 5.78
N GLU A 112 22.19 20.84 6.77
CA GLU A 112 22.88 19.55 6.56
C GLU A 112 21.98 18.46 5.94
N ASN A 113 20.67 18.45 6.26
CA ASN A 113 19.73 17.41 5.84
C ASN A 113 18.68 17.89 4.81
N ILE A 114 18.93 19.02 4.15
CA ILE A 114 18.00 19.58 3.15
C ILE A 114 17.66 18.58 2.03
N HIS A 115 18.61 17.75 1.64
CA HIS A 115 18.41 16.69 0.65
C HIS A 115 17.32 15.69 1.08
N LYS A 116 17.22 15.34 2.37
CA LYS A 116 16.17 14.45 2.89
C LYS A 116 14.80 15.12 2.86
N LEU A 117 14.77 16.42 3.19
CA LEU A 117 13.54 17.20 3.15
C LEU A 117 13.01 17.33 1.72
N LEU A 118 13.89 17.60 0.75
CA LEU A 118 13.53 17.74 -0.67
C LEU A 118 13.14 16.40 -1.31
N MET A 119 13.72 15.29 -0.85
CA MET A 119 13.38 13.96 -1.38
C MET A 119 12.11 13.37 -0.74
N ALA A 120 11.68 13.85 0.42
CA ALA A 120 10.50 13.29 1.11
C ALA A 120 9.20 13.39 0.28
N PRO A 121 8.81 14.53 -0.33
CA PRO A 121 7.62 14.63 -1.16
C PRO A 121 7.63 13.67 -2.36
N PRO A 122 8.70 13.57 -3.18
CA PRO A 122 8.77 12.58 -4.27
C PRO A 122 8.62 11.14 -3.78
N PHE A 123 9.23 10.77 -2.64
CA PHE A 123 9.07 9.43 -2.08
C PHE A 123 7.64 9.13 -1.64
N VAL A 124 6.96 10.08 -1.01
CA VAL A 124 5.55 9.95 -0.63
C VAL A 124 4.68 9.79 -1.88
N MET A 125 4.89 10.64 -2.89
CA MET A 125 4.16 10.54 -4.17
C MET A 125 4.38 9.19 -4.85
N MET A 126 5.63 8.71 -4.89
CA MET A 126 5.95 7.38 -5.42
C MET A 126 5.27 6.26 -4.63
N ALA A 127 5.25 6.35 -3.30
CA ALA A 127 4.56 5.35 -2.47
C ALA A 127 3.07 5.30 -2.77
N VAL A 128 2.39 6.44 -2.84
CA VAL A 128 0.94 6.52 -3.06
C VAL A 128 0.57 6.17 -4.50
N PHE A 129 1.25 6.73 -5.50
CA PHE A 129 0.83 6.62 -6.91
C PHE A 129 1.50 5.49 -7.68
N THR A 130 2.56 4.89 -7.15
CA THR A 130 3.27 3.79 -7.83
C THR A 130 3.21 2.51 -7.01
N ILE A 131 3.59 2.53 -5.74
CA ILE A 131 3.69 1.31 -4.92
C ILE A 131 2.30 0.75 -4.60
N VAL A 132 1.36 1.59 -4.16
CA VAL A 132 -0.01 1.12 -3.82
C VAL A 132 -0.69 0.48 -5.03
N PRO A 133 -0.79 1.12 -6.22
CA PRO A 133 -1.37 0.50 -7.40
C PRO A 133 -0.62 -0.76 -7.86
N LEU A 134 0.71 -0.76 -7.78
CA LEU A 134 1.52 -1.93 -8.17
C LEU A 134 1.21 -3.14 -7.29
N VAL A 135 1.21 -2.97 -5.97
CA VAL A 135 0.91 -4.05 -5.02
C VAL A 135 -0.54 -4.50 -5.19
N TYR A 136 -1.47 -3.56 -5.36
CA TYR A 136 -2.87 -3.87 -5.64
C TYR A 136 -3.02 -4.74 -6.89
N MET A 137 -2.40 -4.36 -8.01
CA MET A 137 -2.42 -5.13 -9.26
C MET A 137 -1.79 -6.52 -9.10
N MET A 138 -0.70 -6.63 -8.33
CA MET A 138 -0.09 -7.92 -8.03
C MET A 138 -1.05 -8.83 -7.26
N LEU A 139 -1.76 -8.29 -6.26
CA LEU A 139 -2.71 -9.07 -5.48
C LEU A 139 -3.94 -9.47 -6.30
N MET A 140 -4.40 -8.59 -7.19
CA MET A 140 -5.50 -8.92 -8.13
C MET A 140 -5.20 -10.15 -8.99
N ALA A 141 -3.92 -10.42 -9.32
CA ALA A 141 -3.53 -11.60 -10.08
C ALA A 141 -3.81 -12.92 -9.35
N PHE A 142 -4.01 -12.89 -8.03
CA PHE A 142 -4.35 -14.04 -7.19
C PHE A 142 -5.86 -14.19 -6.93
N THR A 143 -6.69 -13.35 -7.57
CA THR A 143 -8.14 -13.36 -7.41
C THR A 143 -8.83 -13.82 -8.69
N ASN A 144 -10.10 -14.20 -8.56
CA ASN A 144 -10.97 -14.54 -9.69
C ASN A 144 -11.65 -13.32 -10.33
N TYR A 145 -11.08 -12.12 -10.15
CA TYR A 145 -11.60 -10.92 -10.76
C TYR A 145 -11.79 -11.08 -12.27
N SER A 146 -13.01 -10.88 -12.74
CA SER A 146 -13.37 -11.03 -14.15
C SER A 146 -14.43 -10.01 -14.53
N MET A 147 -14.33 -9.46 -15.73
CA MET A 147 -15.39 -8.65 -16.33
C MET A 147 -16.54 -9.48 -16.89
N VAL A 148 -16.38 -10.81 -16.92
CA VAL A 148 -17.40 -11.73 -17.41
C VAL A 148 -18.23 -12.18 -16.22
N ASN A 149 -19.57 -12.11 -16.32
CA ASN A 149 -20.54 -12.53 -15.31
C ASN A 149 -20.65 -11.64 -14.05
N ASP A 150 -20.51 -10.33 -14.18
CA ASP A 150 -20.75 -9.34 -13.10
C ASP A 150 -19.92 -9.51 -11.81
N HIS A 151 -18.82 -10.23 -11.84
CA HIS A 151 -17.90 -10.39 -10.72
C HIS A 151 -16.94 -9.19 -10.53
N LEU A 152 -17.35 -8.00 -10.94
CA LEU A 152 -16.55 -6.78 -10.82
C LEU A 152 -16.43 -6.29 -9.38
N ILE A 153 -17.40 -6.62 -8.54
CA ILE A 153 -17.53 -6.09 -7.19
C ILE A 153 -17.17 -7.13 -6.14
N LEU A 154 -17.64 -8.37 -6.33
CA LEU A 154 -17.41 -9.50 -5.45
C LEU A 154 -16.50 -10.51 -6.15
N PHE A 155 -15.27 -10.59 -5.71
CA PHE A 155 -14.28 -11.58 -6.15
C PHE A 155 -13.54 -12.13 -4.94
N ASP A 156 -13.01 -13.33 -5.08
CA ASP A 156 -12.34 -14.05 -4.00
C ASP A 156 -10.92 -14.50 -4.39
N TRP A 157 -10.19 -15.00 -3.43
CA TRP A 157 -8.87 -15.54 -3.63
C TRP A 157 -8.90 -16.90 -4.35
N VAL A 158 -8.19 -17.02 -5.45
CA VAL A 158 -7.99 -18.30 -6.17
C VAL A 158 -6.53 -18.77 -6.12
N GLY A 159 -5.69 -18.06 -5.39
CA GLY A 159 -4.28 -18.42 -5.23
C GLY A 159 -3.53 -18.41 -6.56
N PHE A 160 -2.91 -19.54 -6.91
CA PHE A 160 -2.10 -19.69 -8.11
C PHE A 160 -2.83 -20.22 -9.34
N ASP A 161 -4.14 -20.38 -9.32
CA ASP A 161 -4.89 -20.98 -10.42
C ASP A 161 -4.76 -20.17 -11.72
N ASN A 162 -4.77 -18.85 -11.63
CA ASN A 162 -4.53 -17.97 -12.77
C ASN A 162 -3.15 -18.20 -13.40
N PHE A 163 -2.13 -18.42 -12.58
CA PHE A 163 -0.78 -18.70 -13.05
C PHE A 163 -0.69 -20.10 -13.68
N ALA A 164 -1.36 -21.09 -13.12
CA ALA A 164 -1.45 -22.42 -13.69
C ALA A 164 -2.08 -22.37 -15.09
N ALA A 165 -3.16 -21.59 -15.28
CA ALA A 165 -3.80 -21.39 -16.58
C ALA A 165 -2.90 -20.69 -17.61
N ILE A 166 -2.03 -19.79 -17.17
CA ILE A 166 -1.07 -19.09 -18.04
C ILE A 166 0.04 -20.04 -18.51
N PHE A 167 0.51 -20.94 -17.64
CA PHE A 167 1.57 -21.92 -17.98
C PHE A 167 1.06 -23.17 -18.70
N ASP A 168 -0.26 -23.34 -18.79
CA ASP A 168 -0.84 -24.42 -19.60
C ASP A 168 -0.74 -24.07 -21.09
N SER A 169 0.26 -24.68 -21.76
CA SER A 169 0.50 -24.51 -23.19
C SER A 169 -0.63 -25.03 -24.08
N GLY A 170 -1.57 -25.82 -23.54
CA GLY A 170 -2.78 -26.29 -24.21
C GLY A 170 -3.85 -25.20 -24.26
N SER A 171 -3.88 -24.29 -23.30
CA SER A 171 -4.87 -23.23 -23.20
C SER A 171 -4.67 -22.12 -24.23
N THR A 172 -5.75 -21.49 -24.66
CA THR A 172 -5.69 -20.30 -25.53
C THR A 172 -4.99 -19.14 -24.82
N ILE A 173 -5.19 -19.01 -23.51
CA ILE A 173 -4.59 -17.97 -22.65
C ILE A 173 -3.08 -18.16 -22.61
N GLY A 174 -2.56 -19.37 -22.38
CA GLY A 174 -1.13 -19.63 -22.30
C GLY A 174 -0.39 -19.33 -23.63
N LYS A 175 -1.00 -19.68 -24.77
CA LYS A 175 -0.42 -19.38 -26.08
C LYS A 175 -0.34 -17.87 -26.36
N GLN A 176 -1.40 -17.13 -26.04
CA GLN A 176 -1.45 -15.67 -26.22
C GLN A 176 -0.50 -14.96 -25.26
N PHE A 177 -0.45 -15.40 -24.00
CA PHE A 177 0.40 -14.81 -22.97
C PHE A 177 1.88 -14.85 -23.35
N GLY A 178 2.38 -15.98 -23.82
CA GLY A 178 3.78 -16.12 -24.26
C GLY A 178 4.16 -15.12 -25.35
N SER A 179 3.30 -14.97 -26.36
CA SER A 179 3.51 -14.00 -27.44
C SER A 179 3.52 -12.56 -26.94
N VAL A 180 2.54 -12.19 -26.12
CA VAL A 180 2.42 -10.83 -25.54
C VAL A 180 3.59 -10.54 -24.61
N LEU A 181 4.01 -11.50 -23.79
CA LEU A 181 5.15 -11.36 -22.87
C LEU A 181 6.43 -11.03 -23.64
N VAL A 182 6.76 -11.81 -24.68
CA VAL A 182 7.96 -11.57 -25.49
C VAL A 182 7.91 -10.17 -26.12
N TRP A 183 6.76 -9.80 -26.69
CA TRP A 183 6.58 -8.46 -27.28
C TRP A 183 6.74 -7.34 -26.24
N THR A 184 6.18 -7.51 -25.05
CA THR A 184 6.30 -6.55 -23.95
C THR A 184 7.74 -6.37 -23.48
N LEU A 185 8.49 -7.47 -23.36
CA LEU A 185 9.92 -7.41 -22.98
C LEU A 185 10.76 -6.70 -24.04
N VAL A 186 10.55 -7.02 -25.32
CA VAL A 186 11.23 -6.34 -26.43
C VAL A 186 10.91 -4.85 -26.42
N TRP A 187 9.63 -4.48 -26.28
CA TRP A 187 9.21 -3.10 -26.22
C TRP A 187 9.78 -2.36 -25.01
N ALA A 188 9.73 -2.96 -23.84
CA ALA A 188 10.30 -2.38 -22.61
C ALA A 188 11.81 -2.12 -22.75
N PHE A 189 12.55 -3.06 -23.35
CA PHE A 189 13.97 -2.89 -23.62
C PHE A 189 14.22 -1.67 -24.53
N PHE A 190 13.58 -1.62 -25.70
CA PHE A 190 13.81 -0.53 -26.63
C PHE A 190 13.34 0.82 -26.05
N ALA A 191 12.17 0.88 -25.41
CA ALA A 191 11.67 2.11 -24.80
C ALA A 191 12.62 2.65 -23.72
N THR A 192 13.15 1.77 -22.86
CA THR A 192 14.07 2.19 -21.81
C THR A 192 15.39 2.70 -22.36
N PHE A 193 16.01 1.93 -23.27
CA PHE A 193 17.32 2.30 -23.83
C PHE A 193 17.23 3.52 -24.74
N LEU A 194 16.22 3.61 -25.60
CA LEU A 194 16.04 4.78 -26.47
C LEU A 194 15.82 6.05 -25.66
N ASN A 195 14.95 6.00 -24.64
CA ASN A 195 14.73 7.16 -23.76
C ASN A 195 15.99 7.56 -22.99
N PHE A 196 16.77 6.58 -22.51
CA PHE A 196 18.04 6.86 -21.84
C PHE A 196 19.03 7.54 -22.79
N PHE A 197 19.23 7.01 -24.00
CA PHE A 197 20.16 7.60 -24.96
C PHE A 197 19.70 8.95 -25.45
N LEU A 198 18.41 9.12 -25.82
CA LEU A 198 17.88 10.40 -26.29
C LEU A 198 17.84 11.47 -25.18
N GLY A 199 17.71 11.06 -23.92
CA GLY A 199 17.74 11.99 -22.78
C GLY A 199 19.15 12.35 -22.32
N THR A 200 20.17 11.62 -22.77
CA THR A 200 21.58 11.89 -22.39
C THR A 200 22.31 12.75 -23.44
N PHE A 201 21.84 12.75 -24.66
CA PHE A 201 22.34 13.56 -25.78
C PHE A 201 21.37 14.70 -26.12
#